data_50f042911203b81199482808c382d510
#
_entry.id   50f042911203b81199482808c382d510
#
_cell.length_a   1.000
_cell.length_b   1.000
_cell.length_c   1.000
_cell.angle_alpha   90.00
_cell.angle_beta   90.00
_cell.angle_gamma   90.00
#
_symmetry.space_group_name_H-M   'P 1'
#
loop_
_entity.id
_entity.type
_entity.pdbx_description
1 polymer ?
#
loop_
_entity_poly.entity_id
_entity_poly.type
_entity_poly.pdbx_seq_one_letter_code
_entity_poly.pdbx_strand_id
1 'polypeptide(L)'
;MKGLISSGLLALTVALTGCEAIERLNDDDPKLPGTRVELFSDDDLGVPRSGNAISVPTQQNLRNWTQPGATATHAVYHLSLAERPKRLWSKSIGRGDGKAYRITSAPIVVDGVIYAMDSQLQITAMRLSDGAIGWRKNLIPASESDGIFGGGVSYGNGVLLAGTGAGRLYGLNPRTGEVIWQQHLRAPIHGGPSVDGDKVFTTTIDNHSAAFDLA
;
A
#
# COMPACT_ATOMS: atom_id res chain seq x y z
N MET A 1 -39.13 46.10 23.50
CA MET A 1 -37.87 45.34 23.22
C MET A 1 -37.61 44.19 24.24
N LYS A 2 -38.64 43.45 24.70
CA LYS A 2 -38.49 42.35 25.66
C LYS A 2 -38.87 40.95 25.10
N GLY A 3 -39.31 40.86 23.87
CA GLY A 3 -39.81 39.61 23.28
C GLY A 3 -38.78 38.83 22.40
N LEU A 4 -37.75 39.48 21.90
CA LEU A 4 -36.80 38.83 20.97
C LEU A 4 -35.67 38.01 21.64
N ILE A 5 -35.36 38.29 22.91
CA ILE A 5 -34.28 37.61 23.62
C ILE A 5 -34.72 36.21 24.10
N SER A 6 -36.01 36.04 24.38
CA SER A 6 -36.57 34.77 24.88
C SER A 6 -36.61 33.68 23.78
N SER A 7 -36.85 34.06 22.52
CA SER A 7 -36.94 33.11 21.40
C SER A 7 -35.56 32.61 20.95
N GLY A 8 -34.52 33.43 21.07
CA GLY A 8 -33.16 33.04 20.74
C GLY A 8 -32.53 32.04 21.74
N LEU A 9 -32.89 32.19 23.02
CA LEU A 9 -32.37 31.29 24.06
C LEU A 9 -32.99 29.89 23.99
N LEU A 10 -34.27 29.80 23.59
CA LEU A 10 -34.96 28.52 23.42
C LEU A 10 -34.46 27.75 22.20
N ALA A 11 -34.12 28.45 21.11
CA ALA A 11 -33.52 27.83 19.91
C ALA A 11 -32.11 27.30 20.16
N LEU A 12 -31.33 27.98 21.00
CA LEU A 12 -29.94 27.54 21.32
C LEU A 12 -29.92 26.30 22.24
N THR A 13 -30.87 26.18 23.15
CA THR A 13 -30.97 25.01 24.04
C THR A 13 -31.42 23.75 23.29
N VAL A 14 -32.23 23.84 22.27
CA VAL A 14 -32.64 22.70 21.43
C VAL A 14 -31.51 22.24 20.55
N ALA A 15 -30.61 23.12 20.09
CA ALA A 15 -29.45 22.75 19.27
C ALA A 15 -28.38 22.01 20.07
N LEU A 16 -28.26 22.26 21.40
CA LEU A 16 -27.25 21.59 22.25
C LEU A 16 -27.68 20.21 22.74
N THR A 17 -28.98 19.90 22.73
CA THR A 17 -29.50 18.58 23.15
C THR A 17 -29.68 17.61 21.97
N GLY A 18 -29.56 18.09 20.73
CA GLY A 18 -29.79 17.28 19.54
C GLY A 18 -28.72 16.18 19.32
N CYS A 19 -27.50 16.41 19.75
CA CYS A 19 -26.43 15.41 19.59
C CYS A 19 -26.60 14.21 20.53
N GLU A 20 -27.00 14.42 21.78
CA GLU A 20 -27.24 13.31 22.72
C GLU A 20 -28.49 12.48 22.38
N ALA A 21 -29.49 13.09 21.73
CA ALA A 21 -30.69 12.38 21.30
C ALA A 21 -30.39 11.46 20.09
N ILE A 22 -29.44 11.81 19.23
CA ILE A 22 -29.03 10.99 18.09
C ILE A 22 -28.17 9.80 18.53
N GLU A 23 -27.33 9.98 19.52
CA GLU A 23 -26.56 8.86 20.09
C GLU A 23 -27.48 7.81 20.75
N ARG A 24 -28.54 8.23 21.44
CA ARG A 24 -29.50 7.30 22.05
C ARG A 24 -30.38 6.56 21.05
N LEU A 25 -30.56 7.09 19.85
CA LEU A 25 -31.31 6.41 18.77
C LEU A 25 -30.46 5.35 18.07
N ASN A 26 -29.17 5.37 18.28
CA ASN A 26 -28.22 4.40 17.65
C ASN A 26 -27.82 3.26 18.59
N ASP A 27 -28.24 3.29 19.86
CA ASP A 27 -27.74 2.35 20.90
C ASP A 27 -28.75 1.26 21.30
N ASP A 28 -29.91 1.22 20.65
CA ASP A 28 -30.97 0.27 20.99
C ASP A 28 -31.27 -0.72 19.85
N ASP A 29 -30.26 -1.47 19.43
CA ASP A 29 -30.55 -2.80 18.90
C ASP A 29 -31.13 -3.64 20.05
N PRO A 30 -32.38 -4.14 19.95
CA PRO A 30 -32.99 -4.91 21.02
C PRO A 30 -32.12 -6.10 21.33
N LYS A 31 -31.58 -6.14 22.54
CA LYS A 31 -30.80 -7.28 23.02
C LYS A 31 -31.63 -8.54 22.81
N LEU A 32 -31.16 -9.44 21.96
CA LEU A 32 -31.82 -10.71 21.74
C LEU A 32 -32.07 -11.39 23.08
N PRO A 33 -33.29 -11.90 23.35
CA PRO A 33 -33.59 -12.61 24.57
C PRO A 33 -32.78 -13.90 24.66
N GLY A 34 -32.14 -14.15 25.77
CA GLY A 34 -31.35 -15.35 26.00
C GLY A 34 -30.18 -15.11 26.94
N THR A 35 -29.66 -16.18 27.48
CA THR A 35 -28.43 -16.15 28.25
C THR A 35 -27.24 -16.25 27.30
N ARG A 36 -26.37 -15.26 27.33
CA ARG A 36 -25.12 -15.31 26.54
C ARG A 36 -24.18 -16.30 27.23
N VAL A 37 -23.84 -17.34 26.51
CA VAL A 37 -22.82 -18.30 26.91
C VAL A 37 -21.56 -17.96 26.15
N GLU A 38 -20.46 -17.80 26.82
CA GLU A 38 -19.15 -17.69 26.20
C GLU A 38 -18.87 -18.97 25.41
N LEU A 39 -18.69 -18.83 24.10
CA LEU A 39 -18.40 -19.97 23.22
C LEU A 39 -16.99 -20.50 23.41
N PHE A 40 -16.09 -19.66 23.89
CA PHE A 40 -14.71 -20.02 24.21
C PHE A 40 -14.34 -19.31 25.51
N SER A 41 -13.98 -20.04 26.56
CA SER A 41 -13.29 -19.45 27.68
C SER A 41 -11.84 -19.15 27.30
N ASP A 42 -11.22 -18.15 27.92
CA ASP A 42 -9.78 -17.85 27.71
C ASP A 42 -8.87 -19.07 27.95
N ASP A 43 -9.32 -20.03 28.75
CA ASP A 43 -8.65 -21.30 28.97
C ASP A 43 -8.91 -22.33 27.86
N ASP A 44 -9.99 -22.19 27.06
CA ASP A 44 -10.41 -23.14 26.02
C ASP A 44 -9.84 -22.80 24.65
N LEU A 45 -9.18 -21.66 24.47
CA LEU A 45 -8.38 -21.35 23.29
C LEU A 45 -7.15 -22.27 23.18
N GLY A 46 -7.11 -23.29 24.01
CA GLY A 46 -6.43 -24.59 23.87
C GLY A 46 -5.08 -24.56 23.18
N VAL A 47 -4.34 -23.44 23.31
CA VAL A 47 -2.92 -23.49 22.99
C VAL A 47 -2.30 -24.26 24.17
N PRO A 48 -2.00 -25.56 23.99
CA PRO A 48 -1.33 -26.29 25.07
C PRO A 48 -0.08 -25.47 25.40
N ARG A 49 0.09 -25.13 26.68
CA ARG A 49 1.36 -24.61 27.16
C ARG A 49 2.38 -25.74 27.02
N SER A 50 2.74 -26.01 25.76
CA SER A 50 3.85 -26.91 25.48
C SER A 50 5.09 -26.26 26.05
N GLY A 51 5.79 -26.91 26.92
CA GLY A 51 7.08 -26.45 27.44
C GLY A 51 8.19 -26.43 26.39
N ASN A 52 7.84 -26.51 25.12
CA ASN A 52 8.76 -26.42 23.99
C ASN A 52 9.25 -24.97 23.85
N ALA A 53 10.53 -24.77 23.97
CA ALA A 53 11.15 -23.50 23.73
C ALA A 53 10.85 -23.05 22.28
N ILE A 54 10.31 -21.85 22.13
CA ILE A 54 10.14 -21.23 20.80
C ILE A 54 11.54 -20.89 20.28
N SER A 55 11.93 -21.51 19.19
CA SER A 55 13.17 -21.15 18.47
C SER A 55 12.87 -20.01 17.50
N VAL A 56 13.39 -18.83 17.78
CA VAL A 56 13.31 -17.69 16.88
C VAL A 56 14.50 -17.76 15.91
N PRO A 57 14.30 -17.70 14.59
CA PRO A 57 15.39 -17.66 13.63
C PRO A 57 16.37 -16.51 13.90
N THR A 58 17.61 -16.64 13.47
CA THR A 58 18.60 -15.56 13.56
C THR A 58 18.12 -14.33 12.78
N GLN A 59 18.37 -13.14 13.33
CA GLN A 59 18.03 -11.89 12.67
C GLN A 59 18.71 -11.75 11.33
N GLN A 60 17.94 -11.31 10.33
CA GLN A 60 18.42 -11.08 8.97
C GLN A 60 18.39 -9.59 8.64
N ASN A 61 19.43 -9.13 7.98
CA ASN A 61 19.49 -7.77 7.43
C ASN A 61 19.30 -7.84 5.92
N LEU A 62 18.12 -7.45 5.42
CA LEU A 62 17.84 -7.37 3.99
C LEU A 62 18.37 -6.05 3.45
N ARG A 63 19.33 -6.14 2.51
CA ARG A 63 19.86 -4.98 1.79
C ARG A 63 18.95 -4.56 0.64
N ASN A 64 18.29 -5.53 0.02
CA ASN A 64 17.42 -5.34 -1.13
C ASN A 64 15.99 -5.75 -0.80
N TRP A 65 15.04 -5.01 -1.32
CA TRP A 65 13.60 -5.25 -1.26
C TRP A 65 13.06 -5.12 -2.67
N THR A 66 13.16 -6.18 -3.46
CA THR A 66 13.04 -6.13 -4.93
C THR A 66 11.62 -6.12 -5.45
N GLN A 67 10.63 -6.43 -4.62
CA GLN A 67 9.21 -6.49 -5.00
C GLN A 67 8.32 -6.39 -3.78
N PRO A 68 6.99 -6.21 -3.92
CA PRO A 68 6.06 -6.32 -2.82
C PRO A 68 6.27 -7.62 -2.04
N GLY A 69 6.42 -7.54 -0.70
CA GLY A 69 6.77 -8.70 0.13
C GLY A 69 8.24 -9.08 0.14
N ALA A 70 9.12 -8.27 -0.42
CA ALA A 70 10.59 -8.35 -0.45
C ALA A 70 11.17 -9.43 -1.38
N THR A 71 10.63 -10.64 -1.38
CA THR A 71 11.11 -11.80 -2.12
C THR A 71 9.97 -12.47 -2.87
N ALA A 72 10.28 -13.35 -3.83
CA ALA A 72 9.27 -14.12 -4.57
C ALA A 72 8.40 -15.01 -3.67
N THR A 73 8.94 -15.49 -2.56
CA THR A 73 8.19 -16.30 -1.58
C THR A 73 7.36 -15.48 -0.61
N HIS A 74 7.53 -14.15 -0.57
CA HIS A 74 6.96 -13.24 0.43
C HIS A 74 7.24 -13.66 1.88
N ALA A 75 8.20 -14.53 2.09
CA ALA A 75 8.58 -15.08 3.38
C ALA A 75 9.81 -14.34 3.93
N VAL A 76 9.54 -13.30 4.70
CA VAL A 76 10.57 -12.54 5.42
C VAL A 76 10.44 -12.84 6.89
N TYR A 77 11.42 -13.56 7.43
CA TYR A 77 11.46 -13.94 8.83
C TYR A 77 12.41 -13.02 9.59
N HIS A 78 12.08 -12.69 10.82
CA HIS A 78 12.91 -12.03 11.82
C HIS A 78 13.91 -11.00 11.25
N LEU A 79 13.37 -9.92 10.66
CA LEU A 79 14.18 -8.83 10.15
C LEU A 79 14.84 -8.04 11.28
N SER A 80 16.10 -7.65 11.08
CA SER A 80 16.79 -6.74 11.97
C SER A 80 16.20 -5.35 11.87
N LEU A 81 15.74 -4.81 13.01
CA LEU A 81 15.23 -3.45 13.12
C LEU A 81 15.80 -2.80 14.38
N ALA A 82 16.12 -1.52 14.32
CA ALA A 82 16.52 -0.77 15.48
C ALA A 82 15.35 -0.64 16.47
N GLU A 83 15.61 -0.79 17.79
CA GLU A 83 14.60 -0.61 18.84
C GLU A 83 13.89 0.76 18.77
N ARG A 84 14.60 1.79 18.37
CA ARG A 84 14.09 3.16 18.22
C ARG A 84 14.47 3.71 16.86
N PRO A 85 13.69 3.41 15.81
CA PRO A 85 13.97 3.92 14.49
C PRO A 85 13.87 5.44 14.45
N LYS A 86 14.84 6.08 13.80
CA LYS A 86 14.88 7.54 13.60
C LYS A 86 14.69 7.85 12.12
N ARG A 87 13.91 8.89 11.84
CA ARG A 87 13.79 9.38 10.47
C ARG A 87 15.13 10.00 10.04
N LEU A 88 15.74 9.44 8.99
CA LEU A 88 16.97 9.94 8.40
C LEU A 88 16.68 11.14 7.48
N TRP A 89 15.69 11.03 6.65
CA TRP A 89 15.28 12.06 5.70
C TRP A 89 13.81 11.90 5.29
N SER A 90 13.29 12.88 4.54
CA SER A 90 11.98 12.84 3.92
C SER A 90 12.04 13.57 2.58
N LYS A 91 11.51 12.97 1.51
CA LYS A 91 11.48 13.54 0.15
C LYS A 91 10.14 13.27 -0.51
N SER A 92 9.70 14.19 -1.35
CA SER A 92 8.53 13.99 -2.19
C SER A 92 8.90 13.11 -3.39
N ILE A 93 8.07 12.09 -3.65
CA ILE A 93 8.19 11.22 -4.82
C ILE A 93 7.38 11.72 -6.02
N GLY A 94 6.50 12.69 -5.80
CA GLY A 94 5.59 13.21 -6.82
C GLY A 94 4.23 13.52 -6.22
N ARG A 95 3.16 13.12 -6.90
CA ARG A 95 1.79 13.38 -6.46
C ARG A 95 1.32 12.35 -5.43
N GLY A 96 0.76 12.83 -4.35
CA GLY A 96 0.17 12.00 -3.30
C GLY A 96 -1.24 11.50 -3.64
N ASP A 97 -1.85 10.79 -2.69
CA ASP A 97 -3.23 10.34 -2.76
C ASP A 97 -4.23 11.50 -2.87
N GLY A 98 -5.33 11.24 -3.54
CA GLY A 98 -6.44 12.16 -3.71
C GLY A 98 -7.76 11.41 -3.94
N LYS A 99 -8.84 12.14 -4.19
CA LYS A 99 -10.17 11.51 -4.41
C LYS A 99 -10.18 10.57 -5.61
N ALA A 100 -9.47 10.92 -6.69
CA ALA A 100 -9.40 10.17 -7.94
C ALA A 100 -8.09 9.40 -8.14
N TYR A 101 -7.12 9.54 -7.26
CA TYR A 101 -5.78 8.96 -7.43
C TYR A 101 -5.34 8.25 -6.16
N ARG A 102 -4.75 7.05 -6.31
CA ARG A 102 -4.27 6.24 -5.19
C ARG A 102 -2.84 5.77 -5.42
N ILE A 103 -2.04 5.77 -4.37
CA ILE A 103 -0.78 5.06 -4.33
C ILE A 103 -1.09 3.63 -3.91
N THR A 104 -0.90 2.67 -4.81
CA THR A 104 -1.27 1.26 -4.62
C THR A 104 -0.07 0.35 -4.38
N SER A 105 1.14 0.87 -4.48
CA SER A 105 2.37 0.10 -4.41
C SER A 105 3.31 0.62 -3.34
N ALA A 106 3.94 -0.30 -2.63
CA ALA A 106 5.07 0.00 -1.77
C ALA A 106 6.32 0.34 -2.62
N PRO A 107 7.24 1.16 -2.09
CA PRO A 107 8.54 1.35 -2.73
C PRO A 107 9.37 0.07 -2.65
N ILE A 108 10.30 -0.08 -3.59
CA ILE A 108 11.32 -1.14 -3.57
C ILE A 108 12.71 -0.54 -3.38
N VAL A 109 13.63 -1.36 -2.91
CA VAL A 109 15.03 -0.97 -2.66
C VAL A 109 15.94 -1.98 -3.36
N VAL A 110 16.83 -1.48 -4.22
CA VAL A 110 17.80 -2.28 -4.94
C VAL A 110 19.14 -1.56 -4.96
N ASP A 111 20.17 -2.19 -4.46
CA ASP A 111 21.56 -1.72 -4.47
C ASP A 111 21.72 -0.25 -4.02
N GLY A 112 21.02 0.10 -2.95
CA GLY A 112 21.08 1.44 -2.36
C GLY A 112 20.26 2.50 -3.09
N VAL A 113 19.39 2.11 -4.02
CA VAL A 113 18.44 2.99 -4.71
C VAL A 113 17.01 2.59 -4.33
N ILE A 114 16.20 3.58 -4.00
CA ILE A 114 14.76 3.42 -3.78
C ILE A 114 14.04 3.77 -5.08
N TYR A 115 13.13 2.92 -5.50
CA TYR A 115 12.19 3.20 -6.59
C TYR A 115 10.78 3.25 -6.02
N ALA A 116 10.10 4.35 -6.26
CA ALA A 116 8.73 4.56 -5.81
C ALA A 116 7.87 5.09 -6.95
N MET A 117 6.65 4.60 -7.07
CA MET A 117 5.66 5.09 -8.02
C MET A 117 4.65 5.95 -7.28
N ASP A 118 4.37 7.11 -7.81
CA ASP A 118 3.35 8.01 -7.27
C ASP A 118 1.93 7.67 -7.79
N SER A 119 0.94 8.43 -7.34
CA SER A 119 -0.46 8.22 -7.73
C SER A 119 -0.78 8.55 -9.20
N GLN A 120 0.15 9.13 -9.94
CA GLN A 120 0.04 9.46 -11.36
C GLN A 120 1.08 8.73 -12.23
N LEU A 121 1.47 7.52 -11.82
CA LEU A 121 2.38 6.65 -12.57
C LEU A 121 3.77 7.25 -12.83
N GLN A 122 4.19 8.25 -12.04
CA GLN A 122 5.56 8.74 -12.09
C GLN A 122 6.44 7.86 -11.19
N ILE A 123 7.47 7.28 -11.75
CA ILE A 123 8.51 6.60 -10.98
C ILE A 123 9.60 7.62 -10.60
N THR A 124 10.00 7.60 -9.35
CA THR A 124 11.13 8.37 -8.83
C THR A 124 12.17 7.42 -8.28
N ALA A 125 13.39 7.51 -8.79
CA ALA A 125 14.57 6.82 -8.25
C ALA A 125 15.34 7.75 -7.33
N MET A 126 15.61 7.28 -6.11
CA MET A 126 16.27 8.07 -5.06
C MET A 126 17.38 7.26 -4.40
N ARG A 127 18.43 7.94 -4.00
CA ARG A 127 19.50 7.31 -3.20
C ARG A 127 18.97 6.99 -1.78
N LEU A 128 19.21 5.78 -1.32
CA LEU A 128 18.74 5.30 -0.02
C LEU A 128 19.33 6.12 1.15
N SER A 129 20.57 6.57 1.06
CA SER A 129 21.28 7.20 2.18
C SER A 129 20.78 8.61 2.52
N ASP A 130 20.33 9.40 1.54
CA ASP A 130 20.01 10.82 1.68
C ASP A 130 18.76 11.28 0.92
N GLY A 131 18.12 10.38 0.17
CA GLY A 131 16.97 10.69 -0.65
C GLY A 131 17.28 11.58 -1.86
N ALA A 132 18.54 11.73 -2.27
CA ALA A 132 18.89 12.45 -3.49
C ALA A 132 18.26 11.80 -4.70
N ILE A 133 17.55 12.61 -5.51
CA ILE A 133 16.83 12.14 -6.68
C ILE A 133 17.81 11.91 -7.82
N GLY A 134 17.87 10.69 -8.34
CA GLY A 134 18.65 10.33 -9.51
C GLY A 134 17.90 10.65 -10.81
N TRP A 135 16.67 10.15 -10.92
CA TRP A 135 15.83 10.38 -12.10
C TRP A 135 14.33 10.28 -11.75
N ARG A 136 13.51 10.78 -12.67
CA ARG A 136 12.05 10.61 -12.67
C ARG A 136 11.59 10.21 -14.06
N LYS A 137 10.59 9.32 -14.12
CA LYS A 137 9.97 8.87 -15.36
C LYS A 137 8.46 8.85 -15.19
N ASN A 138 7.76 9.60 -16.04
CA ASN A 138 6.30 9.51 -16.14
C ASN A 138 5.93 8.41 -17.16
N LEU A 139 5.00 7.54 -16.77
CA LEU A 139 4.50 6.42 -17.57
C LEU A 139 3.06 6.61 -18.04
N ILE A 140 2.45 7.78 -17.80
CA ILE A 140 1.13 8.08 -18.36
C ILE A 140 1.25 8.15 -19.88
N PRO A 141 0.47 7.35 -20.64
CA PRO A 141 0.44 7.47 -22.09
C PRO A 141 -0.06 8.84 -22.52
N ALA A 142 0.51 9.41 -23.59
CA ALA A 142 0.14 10.74 -24.07
C ALA A 142 -1.35 10.84 -24.52
N SER A 143 -1.97 9.71 -24.84
CA SER A 143 -3.39 9.61 -25.22
C SER A 143 -4.35 9.53 -24.03
N GLU A 144 -3.83 9.41 -22.80
CA GLU A 144 -4.62 9.11 -21.62
C GLU A 144 -4.22 10.08 -20.50
N SER A 145 -5.07 11.06 -20.20
CA SER A 145 -4.71 12.14 -19.28
C SER A 145 -5.33 12.07 -17.90
N ASP A 146 -6.48 11.39 -17.73
CA ASP A 146 -7.24 11.43 -16.48
C ASP A 146 -7.77 10.08 -16.00
N GLY A 147 -7.77 9.89 -14.68
CA GLY A 147 -8.42 8.75 -14.03
C GLY A 147 -7.61 7.47 -14.01
N ILE A 148 -6.37 7.46 -14.49
CA ILE A 148 -5.50 6.29 -14.44
C ILE A 148 -4.81 6.27 -13.08
N PHE A 149 -5.03 5.22 -12.33
CA PHE A 149 -4.39 4.99 -11.06
C PHE A 149 -4.08 3.49 -10.87
N GLY A 150 -3.24 3.21 -9.91
CA GLY A 150 -2.81 1.84 -9.63
C GLY A 150 -1.56 1.44 -10.38
N GLY A 151 -1.05 0.30 -10.02
CA GLY A 151 0.21 -0.22 -10.52
C GLY A 151 1.26 -0.28 -9.42
N GLY A 152 2.49 -0.54 -9.81
CA GLY A 152 3.60 -0.61 -8.89
C GLY A 152 4.88 -1.05 -9.56
N VAL A 153 5.93 -1.12 -8.77
CA VAL A 153 7.27 -1.43 -9.25
C VAL A 153 7.81 -2.71 -8.62
N SER A 154 8.64 -3.41 -9.38
CA SER A 154 9.48 -4.52 -8.92
C SER A 154 10.79 -4.55 -9.69
N TYR A 155 11.70 -5.43 -9.30
CA TYR A 155 13.00 -5.55 -9.94
C TYR A 155 13.40 -7.01 -10.07
N GLY A 156 13.91 -7.37 -11.23
CA GLY A 156 14.47 -8.69 -11.51
C GLY A 156 15.43 -8.67 -12.69
N ASN A 157 16.46 -9.49 -12.62
CA ASN A 157 17.45 -9.69 -13.71
C ASN A 157 18.01 -8.40 -14.32
N GLY A 158 18.29 -7.38 -13.50
CA GLY A 158 18.82 -6.11 -13.98
C GLY A 158 17.80 -5.15 -14.56
N VAL A 159 16.51 -5.49 -14.58
CA VAL A 159 15.42 -4.69 -15.14
C VAL A 159 14.51 -4.18 -14.03
N LEU A 160 14.18 -2.89 -14.06
CA LEU A 160 13.15 -2.30 -13.24
C LEU A 160 11.80 -2.49 -13.97
N LEU A 161 10.86 -3.14 -13.31
CA LEU A 161 9.55 -3.45 -13.86
C LEU A 161 8.51 -2.50 -13.30
N ALA A 162 7.57 -2.06 -14.14
CA ALA A 162 6.48 -1.21 -13.73
C ALA A 162 5.17 -1.68 -14.37
N GLY A 163 4.24 -2.14 -13.55
CA GLY A 163 2.85 -2.35 -13.94
C GLY A 163 2.05 -1.06 -13.74
N THR A 164 1.11 -0.75 -14.62
CA THR A 164 0.34 0.49 -14.56
C THR A 164 -1.16 0.26 -14.68
N GLY A 165 -1.94 1.17 -14.06
CA GLY A 165 -3.39 1.21 -14.22
C GLY A 165 -3.85 1.52 -15.66
N ALA A 166 -2.92 1.90 -16.55
CA ALA A 166 -3.16 2.01 -18.00
C ALA A 166 -3.09 0.65 -18.73
N GLY A 167 -2.97 -0.47 -18.01
CA GLY A 167 -2.84 -1.79 -18.62
C GLY A 167 -1.52 -2.01 -19.34
N ARG A 168 -0.45 -1.38 -18.88
CA ARG A 168 0.89 -1.51 -19.49
C ARG A 168 1.88 -2.05 -18.48
N LEU A 169 2.67 -3.01 -18.92
CA LEU A 169 3.85 -3.51 -18.22
C LEU A 169 5.09 -2.99 -18.93
N TYR A 170 5.96 -2.31 -18.20
CA TYR A 170 7.21 -1.75 -18.70
C TYR A 170 8.40 -2.47 -18.09
N GLY A 171 9.42 -2.69 -18.90
CA GLY A 171 10.79 -2.93 -18.46
C GLY A 171 11.62 -1.68 -18.68
N LEU A 172 12.26 -1.19 -17.63
CA LEU A 172 13.06 0.03 -17.64
C LEU A 172 14.50 -0.24 -17.21
N ASN A 173 15.39 0.57 -17.73
CA ASN A 173 16.75 0.63 -17.22
C ASN A 173 16.74 1.24 -15.80
N PRO A 174 17.19 0.53 -14.76
CA PRO A 174 17.11 1.03 -13.39
C PRO A 174 18.00 2.26 -13.14
N ARG A 175 19.05 2.46 -13.94
CA ARG A 175 19.99 3.59 -13.76
C ARG A 175 19.47 4.89 -14.41
N THR A 176 18.76 4.78 -15.53
CA THR A 176 18.34 5.95 -16.33
C THR A 176 16.85 6.19 -16.35
N GLY A 177 16.02 5.17 -16.04
CA GLY A 177 14.58 5.20 -16.18
C GLY A 177 14.09 5.12 -17.64
N GLU A 178 14.98 4.83 -18.59
CA GLU A 178 14.61 4.63 -20.00
C GLU A 178 13.85 3.33 -20.18
N VAL A 179 12.80 3.36 -21.01
CA VAL A 179 12.02 2.17 -21.35
C VAL A 179 12.83 1.29 -22.31
N ILE A 180 13.09 0.05 -21.88
CA ILE A 180 13.74 -0.98 -22.69
C ILE A 180 12.71 -1.70 -23.54
N TRP A 181 11.58 -2.07 -22.94
CA TRP A 181 10.46 -2.72 -23.60
C TRP A 181 9.14 -2.38 -22.89
N GLN A 182 8.04 -2.64 -23.57
CA GLN A 182 6.70 -2.53 -23.02
C GLN A 182 5.78 -3.62 -23.58
N GLN A 183 4.85 -4.08 -22.74
CA GLN A 183 3.76 -4.97 -23.12
C GLN A 183 2.43 -4.30 -22.79
N HIS A 184 1.44 -4.49 -23.68
CA HIS A 184 0.11 -3.96 -23.48
C HIS A 184 -0.85 -5.09 -23.09
N LEU A 185 -1.42 -4.98 -21.91
CA LEU A 185 -2.47 -5.87 -21.41
C LEU A 185 -3.84 -5.23 -21.71
N ARG A 186 -4.88 -6.05 -21.78
CA ARG A 186 -6.23 -5.58 -22.14
C ARG A 186 -6.91 -4.80 -21.00
N ALA A 187 -6.44 -4.96 -19.76
CA ALA A 187 -7.04 -4.38 -18.59
C ALA A 187 -5.98 -3.78 -17.63
N PRO A 188 -6.35 -2.83 -16.79
CA PRO A 188 -5.48 -2.22 -15.80
C PRO A 188 -4.76 -3.22 -14.89
N ILE A 189 -3.53 -2.89 -14.51
CA ILE A 189 -2.73 -3.58 -13.49
C ILE A 189 -2.82 -2.75 -12.21
N HIS A 190 -3.27 -3.36 -11.11
CA HIS A 190 -3.45 -2.64 -9.84
C HIS A 190 -2.24 -2.67 -8.92
N GLY A 191 -1.50 -3.75 -8.93
CA GLY A 191 -0.36 -3.98 -8.04
C GLY A 191 0.99 -3.91 -8.76
N GLY A 192 2.06 -4.01 -7.98
CA GLY A 192 3.39 -4.23 -8.54
C GLY A 192 3.49 -5.63 -9.15
N PRO A 193 4.22 -5.79 -10.27
CA PRO A 193 4.53 -7.11 -10.82
C PRO A 193 5.31 -7.96 -9.81
N SER A 194 5.19 -9.27 -9.90
CA SER A 194 6.02 -10.21 -9.15
C SER A 194 7.06 -10.84 -10.07
N VAL A 195 8.25 -11.09 -9.54
CA VAL A 195 9.35 -11.69 -10.30
C VAL A 195 9.79 -12.98 -9.63
N ASP A 196 9.94 -14.02 -10.41
CA ASP A 196 10.59 -15.26 -9.99
C ASP A 196 11.46 -15.81 -11.13
N GLY A 197 12.75 -15.94 -10.84
CA GLY A 197 13.73 -16.32 -11.85
C GLY A 197 13.79 -15.35 -13.02
N ASP A 198 13.57 -15.85 -14.21
CA ASP A 198 13.56 -15.12 -15.48
C ASP A 198 12.14 -14.65 -15.92
N LYS A 199 11.14 -14.81 -15.05
CA LYS A 199 9.75 -14.51 -15.38
C LYS A 199 9.18 -13.38 -14.53
N VAL A 200 8.34 -12.57 -15.17
CA VAL A 200 7.51 -11.58 -14.49
C VAL A 200 6.04 -11.98 -14.60
N PHE A 201 5.35 -11.87 -13.49
CA PHE A 201 3.93 -12.16 -13.36
C PHE A 201 3.16 -10.90 -13.01
N THR A 202 1.99 -10.74 -13.57
CA THR A 202 1.09 -9.64 -13.24
C THR A 202 -0.36 -10.08 -13.30
N THR A 203 -1.22 -9.41 -12.55
CA THR A 203 -2.67 -9.62 -12.57
C THR A 203 -3.38 -8.34 -12.96
N THR A 204 -4.44 -8.50 -13.73
CA THR A 204 -5.29 -7.40 -14.18
C THR A 204 -6.63 -7.40 -13.46
N ILE A 205 -7.30 -6.26 -13.46
CA ILE A 205 -8.58 -6.08 -12.73
C ILE A 205 -9.74 -6.92 -13.29
N ASP A 206 -9.61 -7.45 -14.50
CA ASP A 206 -10.56 -8.37 -15.13
C ASP A 206 -10.26 -9.86 -14.82
N ASN A 207 -9.52 -10.12 -13.72
CA ASN A 207 -9.17 -11.43 -13.20
C ASN A 207 -8.30 -12.31 -14.13
N HIS A 208 -7.47 -11.70 -14.97
CA HIS A 208 -6.47 -12.42 -15.73
C HIS A 208 -5.10 -12.31 -15.08
N SER A 209 -4.34 -13.39 -15.14
CA SER A 209 -2.91 -13.40 -14.82
C SER A 209 -2.12 -13.61 -16.11
N ALA A 210 -1.03 -12.88 -16.25
CA ALA A 210 -0.13 -12.98 -17.38
C ALA A 210 1.30 -13.20 -16.88
N ALA A 211 2.08 -13.98 -17.63
CA ALA A 211 3.49 -14.22 -17.42
C ALA A 211 4.27 -13.83 -18.67
N PHE A 212 5.45 -13.21 -18.47
CA PHE A 212 6.34 -12.78 -19.55
C PHE A 212 7.77 -13.16 -19.20
N ASP A 213 8.59 -13.45 -20.21
CA ASP A 213 10.01 -13.60 -20.02
C ASP A 213 10.69 -12.25 -19.86
N LEU A 214 11.71 -12.19 -18.97
CA LEU A 214 12.52 -10.98 -18.73
C LEU A 214 13.72 -10.90 -19.68
N ALA A 215 13.98 -11.94 -20.45
CA ALA A 215 15.09 -12.04 -21.39
C ALA A 215 14.85 -11.22 -22.66
#